data_931350e3e78edd969f24fed3d60872ed
#
_entry.id   931350e3e78edd969f24fed3d60872ed
#
_cell.length_a   1.000
_cell.length_b   1.000
_cell.length_c   1.000
_cell.angle_alpha   90.00
_cell.angle_beta   90.00
_cell.angle_gamma   90.00
#
_symmetry.space_group_name_H-M   'P 1'
#
loop_
_entity.id
_entity.type
_entity.pdbx_description
1 polymer ?
#
loop_
_entity_poly.entity_id
_entity_poly.type
_entity_poly.pdbx_seq_one_letter_code
_entity_poly.pdbx_strand_id
1 'polypeptide(L)'
;MNRFFYIVFLFFLVHNVLGKTIVVGKGQPYTKIKTAVHVASPGDSIIVLKGVYKEGNIVIDKPLSLVGKNLPILDGQKKYEVLSVKSNNVTVDGFAIQRSSVATLDDPGGIKVYNSNYVVIQNCILEDNFFGIYIQYGKHCIIRNNKIKAYGIEEQQIGNGIHCWKSDSLLIIGNKVDGHRDGIYFEFVTGSTIWRNIANNNIRYGLHFMFSNDDAYICNVFKNNGAGVAVMFTKNVKMYNNYFSENWGDAAYGLLLKEISDSYIIGNHFENNTTGIFMEGTSRIIAEKNSIKQNGWGMKIQASCMDNTIKKNNFIANTFDISTNGTLVLNTFDNNYWDKYEGYDLNKDKIGDLPYHPLSLFSVIVEKNPPAMLLFRSFMVTLLDKSEKIIPSLTPDNFIDNSPLMRPLLL
;
A
#
# COMPACT_ATOMS: atom_id res chain seq x y z
N MET A 1 -67.47 35.58 15.71
CA MET A 1 -66.78 35.30 14.44
C MET A 1 -65.70 34.28 14.70
N ASN A 2 -66.06 32.98 14.68
CA ASN A 2 -65.19 31.85 15.02
C ASN A 2 -64.39 31.42 13.75
N ARG A 3 -63.05 31.52 13.80
CA ARG A 3 -62.16 30.94 12.75
C ARG A 3 -61.74 29.55 13.20
N PHE A 4 -62.25 28.51 12.56
CA PHE A 4 -61.79 27.15 12.66
C PHE A 4 -60.48 27.02 11.88
N PHE A 5 -59.35 26.65 12.58
CA PHE A 5 -58.13 26.20 11.96
C PHE A 5 -58.19 24.74 11.69
N TYR A 6 -58.19 24.29 10.44
CA TYR A 6 -58.00 22.93 10.04
C TYR A 6 -56.53 22.61 9.98
N ILE A 7 -56.04 21.76 10.90
CA ILE A 7 -54.69 21.17 10.86
C ILE A 7 -54.78 19.91 9.98
N VAL A 8 -54.23 19.97 8.78
CA VAL A 8 -54.04 18.80 7.90
C VAL A 8 -52.79 18.06 8.36
N PHE A 9 -52.97 16.93 9.02
CA PHE A 9 -51.92 15.98 9.36
C PHE A 9 -51.55 15.17 8.10
N LEU A 10 -50.42 15.54 7.43
CA LEU A 10 -49.84 14.72 6.36
C LEU A 10 -49.11 13.55 7.00
N PHE A 11 -49.73 12.38 7.02
CA PHE A 11 -49.10 11.11 7.35
C PHE A 11 -48.13 10.74 6.18
N PHE A 12 -46.84 10.99 6.34
CA PHE A 12 -45.82 10.35 5.51
C PHE A 12 -45.78 8.87 5.90
N LEU A 13 -46.46 8.00 5.15
CA LEU A 13 -46.24 6.57 5.18
C LEU A 13 -44.84 6.26 4.67
N VAL A 14 -43.88 6.16 5.61
CA VAL A 14 -42.58 5.58 5.30
C VAL A 14 -42.81 4.09 5.03
N HIS A 15 -43.00 3.74 3.78
CA HIS A 15 -42.98 2.33 3.36
C HIS A 15 -41.56 1.85 3.52
N ASN A 16 -41.29 1.09 4.59
CA ASN A 16 -40.10 0.24 4.66
C ASN A 16 -40.24 -0.79 3.55
N VAL A 17 -39.74 -0.55 2.39
CA VAL A 17 -39.61 -1.53 1.31
C VAL A 17 -38.57 -2.53 1.79
N LEU A 18 -39.04 -3.62 2.42
CA LEU A 18 -38.19 -4.77 2.69
C LEU A 18 -37.78 -5.36 1.35
N GLY A 19 -36.47 -5.29 1.04
CA GLY A 19 -35.92 -5.82 -0.20
C GLY A 19 -36.27 -7.31 -0.34
N LYS A 20 -36.70 -7.69 -1.53
CA LYS A 20 -37.03 -9.09 -1.87
C LYS A 20 -35.73 -9.88 -2.02
N THR A 21 -35.81 -11.17 -1.68
CA THR A 21 -34.73 -12.12 -1.95
C THR A 21 -35.03 -12.93 -3.22
N ILE A 22 -34.07 -12.88 -4.17
CA ILE A 22 -34.13 -13.66 -5.42
C ILE A 22 -33.01 -14.70 -5.36
N VAL A 23 -33.36 -15.97 -5.59
CA VAL A 23 -32.39 -17.07 -5.57
C VAL A 23 -32.05 -17.51 -6.99
N VAL A 24 -30.77 -17.63 -7.29
CA VAL A 24 -30.22 -18.04 -8.60
C VAL A 24 -29.49 -19.37 -8.44
N GLY A 25 -29.76 -20.33 -9.29
CA GLY A 25 -29.08 -21.62 -9.29
C GLY A 25 -29.80 -22.71 -10.04
N LYS A 26 -29.20 -23.90 -10.06
CA LYS A 26 -29.84 -25.08 -10.65
C LYS A 26 -31.08 -25.46 -9.81
N GLY A 27 -32.20 -25.64 -10.50
CA GLY A 27 -33.50 -25.98 -9.84
C GLY A 27 -34.22 -24.78 -9.23
N GLN A 28 -33.70 -23.56 -9.39
CA GLN A 28 -34.36 -22.31 -8.97
C GLN A 28 -35.12 -21.67 -10.12
N PRO A 29 -36.08 -20.76 -9.85
CA PRO A 29 -36.79 -20.01 -10.91
C PRO A 29 -35.86 -19.25 -11.83
N TYR A 30 -34.70 -18.81 -11.31
CA TYR A 30 -33.67 -18.13 -12.07
C TYR A 30 -32.39 -18.96 -12.10
N THR A 31 -31.89 -19.26 -13.31
CA THR A 31 -30.62 -19.99 -13.52
C THR A 31 -29.49 -19.10 -13.96
N LYS A 32 -29.79 -17.84 -14.31
CA LYS A 32 -28.82 -16.82 -14.75
C LYS A 32 -28.85 -15.61 -13.83
N ILE A 33 -27.67 -15.12 -13.46
CA ILE A 33 -27.51 -13.93 -12.61
C ILE A 33 -28.02 -12.69 -13.35
N LYS A 34 -27.71 -12.53 -14.64
CA LYS A 34 -28.17 -11.38 -15.45
C LYS A 34 -29.69 -11.26 -15.45
N THR A 35 -30.41 -12.39 -15.55
CA THR A 35 -31.88 -12.37 -15.50
C THR A 35 -32.38 -11.93 -14.12
N ALA A 36 -31.75 -12.41 -13.06
CA ALA A 36 -32.09 -12.02 -11.69
C ALA A 36 -31.83 -10.53 -11.44
N VAL A 37 -30.68 -9.99 -11.91
CA VAL A 37 -30.36 -8.57 -11.82
C VAL A 37 -31.38 -7.73 -12.59
N HIS A 38 -31.80 -8.18 -13.77
CA HIS A 38 -32.79 -7.46 -14.59
C HIS A 38 -34.15 -7.32 -13.87
N VAL A 39 -34.65 -8.38 -13.23
CA VAL A 39 -35.96 -8.39 -12.55
C VAL A 39 -35.93 -7.85 -11.12
N ALA A 40 -34.74 -7.70 -10.53
CA ALA A 40 -34.59 -7.14 -9.19
C ALA A 40 -34.98 -5.66 -9.14
N SER A 41 -35.56 -5.27 -8.01
CA SER A 41 -35.83 -3.86 -7.66
C SER A 41 -34.71 -3.30 -6.80
N PRO A 42 -34.54 -1.96 -6.75
CA PRO A 42 -33.62 -1.33 -5.81
C PRO A 42 -33.83 -1.81 -4.36
N GLY A 43 -32.75 -2.22 -3.69
CA GLY A 43 -32.77 -2.75 -2.33
C GLY A 43 -32.92 -4.26 -2.23
N ASP A 44 -33.14 -4.97 -3.32
CA ASP A 44 -33.27 -6.43 -3.33
C ASP A 44 -31.93 -7.13 -3.06
N SER A 45 -32.02 -8.38 -2.60
CA SER A 45 -30.90 -9.29 -2.42
C SER A 45 -30.96 -10.43 -3.43
N ILE A 46 -29.87 -10.68 -4.15
CA ILE A 46 -29.73 -11.82 -5.06
C ILE A 46 -28.77 -12.82 -4.44
N ILE A 47 -29.30 -13.99 -4.08
CA ILE A 47 -28.52 -15.10 -3.54
C ILE A 47 -28.16 -16.05 -4.69
N VAL A 48 -26.87 -16.17 -4.97
CA VAL A 48 -26.36 -17.06 -6.01
C VAL A 48 -25.84 -18.34 -5.38
N LEU A 49 -26.41 -19.47 -5.77
CA LEU A 49 -26.02 -20.80 -5.28
C LEU A 49 -24.75 -21.27 -5.99
N LYS A 50 -24.07 -22.25 -5.39
CA LYS A 50 -22.88 -22.88 -5.95
C LYS A 50 -23.09 -23.32 -7.40
N GLY A 51 -22.20 -22.92 -8.29
CA GLY A 51 -22.24 -23.22 -9.71
C GLY A 51 -21.17 -22.46 -10.48
N VAL A 52 -21.04 -22.73 -11.76
CA VAL A 52 -20.15 -21.97 -12.67
C VAL A 52 -21.03 -21.17 -13.63
N TYR A 53 -20.90 -19.85 -13.57
CA TYR A 53 -21.69 -18.90 -14.35
C TYR A 53 -20.80 -18.25 -15.41
N LYS A 54 -21.06 -18.58 -16.67
CA LYS A 54 -20.35 -18.08 -17.87
C LYS A 54 -21.27 -17.15 -18.65
N GLU A 55 -21.57 -16.01 -18.05
CA GLU A 55 -22.57 -15.09 -18.58
C GLU A 55 -21.96 -13.86 -19.30
N GLY A 56 -20.64 -13.84 -19.46
CA GLY A 56 -19.93 -12.63 -19.92
C GLY A 56 -19.98 -11.53 -18.86
N ASN A 57 -19.97 -10.27 -19.25
CA ASN A 57 -20.01 -9.16 -18.28
C ASN A 57 -21.39 -9.09 -17.60
N ILE A 58 -21.43 -9.24 -16.28
CA ILE A 58 -22.63 -9.03 -15.45
C ILE A 58 -22.62 -7.59 -14.97
N VAL A 59 -23.64 -6.81 -15.32
CA VAL A 59 -23.76 -5.39 -14.98
C VAL A 59 -24.79 -5.20 -13.89
N ILE A 60 -24.37 -4.58 -12.78
CA ILE A 60 -25.26 -4.16 -11.67
C ILE A 60 -25.49 -2.65 -11.82
N ASP A 61 -26.69 -2.26 -12.24
CA ASP A 61 -27.11 -0.89 -12.57
C ASP A 61 -28.10 -0.28 -11.57
N LYS A 62 -28.36 -0.98 -10.46
CA LYS A 62 -29.24 -0.54 -9.38
C LYS A 62 -28.71 -0.96 -8.00
N PRO A 63 -29.10 -0.25 -6.92
CA PRO A 63 -28.72 -0.64 -5.56
C PRO A 63 -29.23 -2.03 -5.22
N LEU A 64 -28.36 -2.98 -4.92
CA LEU A 64 -28.72 -4.33 -4.51
C LEU A 64 -27.55 -5.04 -3.81
N SER A 65 -27.86 -6.16 -3.15
CA SER A 65 -26.87 -7.06 -2.60
C SER A 65 -26.76 -8.33 -3.44
N LEU A 66 -25.58 -8.57 -4.03
CA LEU A 66 -25.25 -9.81 -4.73
C LEU A 66 -24.42 -10.70 -3.81
N VAL A 67 -24.99 -11.83 -3.37
CA VAL A 67 -24.41 -12.70 -2.33
C VAL A 67 -24.22 -14.12 -2.88
N GLY A 68 -23.00 -14.60 -2.89
CA GLY A 68 -22.64 -15.96 -3.29
C GLY A 68 -22.69 -16.93 -2.11
N LYS A 69 -23.44 -18.01 -2.24
CA LYS A 69 -23.41 -19.13 -1.28
C LYS A 69 -22.48 -20.23 -1.74
N ASN A 70 -21.48 -20.56 -0.90
CA ASN A 70 -20.47 -21.57 -1.17
C ASN A 70 -19.60 -21.23 -2.41
N LEU A 71 -19.20 -19.94 -2.55
CA LEU A 71 -18.30 -19.44 -3.58
C LEU A 71 -18.70 -19.83 -5.02
N PRO A 72 -19.86 -19.38 -5.52
CA PRO A 72 -20.18 -19.56 -6.92
C PRO A 72 -19.13 -18.88 -7.81
N ILE A 73 -18.82 -19.51 -8.94
CA ILE A 73 -17.76 -19.07 -9.85
C ILE A 73 -18.35 -18.20 -10.95
N LEU A 74 -17.89 -16.95 -11.05
CA LEU A 74 -18.13 -16.07 -12.18
C LEU A 74 -16.92 -16.13 -13.11
N ASP A 75 -17.09 -16.61 -14.35
CA ASP A 75 -16.01 -16.90 -15.25
C ASP A 75 -16.06 -16.00 -16.51
N GLY A 76 -15.09 -15.12 -16.64
CA GLY A 76 -14.95 -14.20 -17.79
C GLY A 76 -14.42 -14.85 -19.05
N GLN A 77 -13.99 -16.13 -19.00
CA GLN A 77 -13.52 -16.92 -20.14
C GLN A 77 -12.35 -16.29 -20.91
N LYS A 78 -11.58 -15.39 -20.29
CA LYS A 78 -10.54 -14.56 -20.92
C LYS A 78 -11.08 -13.64 -22.05
N LYS A 79 -12.38 -13.35 -22.05
CA LYS A 79 -13.02 -12.56 -23.12
C LYS A 79 -13.75 -11.31 -22.62
N TYR A 80 -14.12 -11.29 -21.32
CA TYR A 80 -14.99 -10.25 -20.79
C TYR A 80 -14.43 -9.68 -19.49
N GLU A 81 -14.74 -8.44 -19.19
CA GLU A 81 -14.86 -7.96 -17.81
C GLU A 81 -15.92 -8.81 -17.12
N VAL A 82 -15.72 -9.24 -15.87
CA VAL A 82 -16.60 -10.28 -15.29
C VAL A 82 -17.81 -9.64 -14.62
N LEU A 83 -17.58 -8.63 -13.76
CA LEU A 83 -18.64 -7.96 -13.01
C LEU A 83 -18.43 -6.44 -13.04
N SER A 84 -19.40 -5.71 -13.55
CA SER A 84 -19.45 -4.24 -13.56
C SER A 84 -20.46 -3.73 -12.54
N VAL A 85 -20.03 -2.83 -11.65
CA VAL A 85 -20.90 -2.12 -10.72
C VAL A 85 -21.06 -0.69 -11.21
N LYS A 86 -22.30 -0.30 -11.59
CA LYS A 86 -22.68 1.02 -12.12
C LYS A 86 -23.78 1.70 -11.30
N SER A 87 -23.87 1.36 -10.02
CA SER A 87 -24.84 1.93 -9.10
C SER A 87 -24.26 2.09 -7.70
N ASN A 88 -24.75 3.07 -6.98
CA ASN A 88 -24.44 3.26 -5.57
C ASN A 88 -25.06 2.16 -4.69
N ASN A 89 -24.56 2.02 -3.47
CA ASN A 89 -25.13 1.12 -2.45
C ASN A 89 -25.22 -0.33 -2.92
N VAL A 90 -24.19 -0.84 -3.58
CA VAL A 90 -24.08 -2.23 -4.03
C VAL A 90 -23.18 -3.01 -3.10
N THR A 91 -23.59 -4.21 -2.72
CA THR A 91 -22.74 -5.17 -2.02
C THR A 91 -22.48 -6.38 -2.90
N VAL A 92 -21.19 -6.76 -3.03
CA VAL A 92 -20.75 -8.01 -3.67
C VAL A 92 -20.04 -8.85 -2.62
N ASP A 93 -20.57 -10.03 -2.30
CA ASP A 93 -20.10 -10.85 -1.19
C ASP A 93 -20.00 -12.33 -1.57
N GLY A 94 -18.82 -12.94 -1.35
CA GLY A 94 -18.68 -14.39 -1.33
C GLY A 94 -18.59 -15.08 -2.70
N PHE A 95 -17.95 -14.50 -3.70
CA PHE A 95 -17.77 -15.07 -5.03
C PHE A 95 -16.35 -15.52 -5.33
N ALA A 96 -16.22 -16.55 -6.17
CA ALA A 96 -15.00 -16.80 -6.93
C ALA A 96 -15.12 -16.14 -8.31
N ILE A 97 -14.21 -15.23 -8.66
CA ILE A 97 -14.28 -14.42 -9.89
C ILE A 97 -12.98 -14.63 -10.65
N GLN A 98 -13.07 -15.13 -11.87
CA GLN A 98 -11.89 -15.57 -12.58
C GLN A 98 -11.87 -15.22 -14.05
N ARG A 99 -10.65 -15.17 -14.60
CA ARG A 99 -10.34 -15.12 -16.03
C ARG A 99 -11.04 -13.98 -16.76
N SER A 100 -10.84 -12.73 -16.29
CA SER A 100 -11.21 -11.56 -17.08
C SER A 100 -10.43 -11.53 -18.40
N SER A 101 -10.87 -10.72 -19.37
CA SER A 101 -10.07 -10.42 -20.55
C SER A 101 -8.77 -9.73 -20.16
N VAL A 102 -7.80 -9.73 -21.05
CA VAL A 102 -6.57 -8.96 -20.94
C VAL A 102 -6.79 -7.63 -21.66
N ALA A 103 -6.33 -6.53 -21.05
CA ALA A 103 -6.54 -5.20 -21.60
C ALA A 103 -5.82 -4.93 -22.89
N THR A 104 -6.49 -4.14 -23.71
CA THR A 104 -5.82 -3.31 -24.72
C THR A 104 -6.20 -1.84 -24.56
N LEU A 105 -7.46 -1.52 -24.30
CA LEU A 105 -7.96 -0.15 -24.17
C LEU A 105 -8.92 0.07 -23.00
N ASP A 106 -9.62 -0.97 -22.54
CA ASP A 106 -10.76 -0.85 -21.62
C ASP A 106 -10.47 -1.21 -20.16
N ASP A 107 -9.24 -1.58 -19.82
CA ASP A 107 -8.82 -1.96 -18.45
C ASP A 107 -9.81 -2.91 -17.74
N PRO A 108 -10.02 -4.13 -18.26
CA PRO A 108 -11.04 -5.03 -17.73
C PRO A 108 -10.62 -5.63 -16.38
N GLY A 109 -11.57 -5.73 -15.48
CA GLY A 109 -11.36 -6.30 -14.15
C GLY A 109 -12.17 -7.55 -13.87
N GLY A 110 -11.80 -8.27 -12.82
CA GLY A 110 -12.70 -9.24 -12.18
C GLY A 110 -13.94 -8.54 -11.66
N ILE A 111 -13.76 -7.45 -10.89
CA ILE A 111 -14.83 -6.52 -10.49
C ILE A 111 -14.39 -5.11 -10.84
N LYS A 112 -15.21 -4.38 -11.58
CA LYS A 112 -14.97 -2.96 -11.87
C LYS A 112 -16.14 -2.10 -11.42
N VAL A 113 -15.83 -1.05 -10.66
CA VAL A 113 -16.79 -0.08 -10.14
C VAL A 113 -16.66 1.21 -10.94
N TYR A 114 -17.76 1.66 -11.53
CA TYR A 114 -17.83 2.85 -12.36
C TYR A 114 -18.63 3.95 -11.69
N ASN A 115 -17.99 5.04 -11.29
CA ASN A 115 -18.64 6.23 -10.75
C ASN A 115 -19.75 5.92 -9.72
N SER A 116 -19.45 5.02 -8.78
CA SER A 116 -20.43 4.51 -7.81
C SER A 116 -19.90 4.60 -6.39
N ASN A 117 -20.76 5.03 -5.48
CA ASN A 117 -20.43 5.28 -4.08
C ASN A 117 -21.02 4.21 -3.15
N TYR A 118 -20.43 4.04 -1.97
CA TYR A 118 -20.90 3.11 -0.94
C TYR A 118 -20.97 1.66 -1.45
N VAL A 119 -20.02 1.27 -2.31
CA VAL A 119 -19.90 -0.09 -2.81
C VAL A 119 -19.07 -0.91 -1.82
N VAL A 120 -19.55 -2.10 -1.46
CA VAL A 120 -18.84 -3.04 -0.61
C VAL A 120 -18.50 -4.29 -1.42
N ILE A 121 -17.19 -4.63 -1.48
CA ILE A 121 -16.69 -5.85 -2.12
C ILE A 121 -15.97 -6.66 -1.05
N GLN A 122 -16.48 -7.84 -0.72
CA GLN A 122 -15.96 -8.60 0.39
C GLN A 122 -15.98 -10.11 0.20
N ASN A 123 -15.08 -10.81 0.92
CA ASN A 123 -15.03 -12.28 1.01
C ASN A 123 -14.94 -12.98 -0.36
N CYS A 124 -14.42 -12.30 -1.36
CA CYS A 124 -14.29 -12.83 -2.72
C CYS A 124 -12.90 -13.44 -2.93
N ILE A 125 -12.84 -14.41 -3.83
CA ILE A 125 -11.60 -14.96 -4.37
C ILE A 125 -11.52 -14.53 -5.83
N LEU A 126 -10.54 -13.69 -6.16
CA LEU A 126 -10.32 -13.21 -7.52
C LEU A 126 -9.05 -13.84 -8.07
N GLU A 127 -9.17 -14.59 -9.18
CA GLU A 127 -8.05 -15.39 -9.67
C GLU A 127 -7.88 -15.23 -11.18
N ASP A 128 -6.64 -15.02 -11.61
CA ASP A 128 -6.29 -14.92 -13.03
C ASP A 128 -7.09 -13.82 -13.79
N ASN A 129 -7.30 -12.69 -13.13
CA ASN A 129 -7.90 -11.50 -13.74
C ASN A 129 -6.82 -10.50 -14.11
N PHE A 130 -7.03 -9.69 -15.14
CA PHE A 130 -6.09 -8.62 -15.50
C PHE A 130 -6.02 -7.60 -14.35
N PHE A 131 -7.06 -6.82 -14.08
CA PHE A 131 -7.24 -6.20 -12.77
C PHE A 131 -8.07 -7.10 -11.87
N GLY A 132 -7.65 -7.25 -10.61
CA GLY A 132 -8.49 -7.96 -9.63
C GLY A 132 -9.76 -7.15 -9.36
N ILE A 133 -9.63 -6.03 -8.65
CA ILE A 133 -10.70 -5.06 -8.36
C ILE A 133 -10.26 -3.69 -8.87
N TYR A 134 -11.10 -3.02 -9.65
CA TYR A 134 -10.87 -1.67 -10.13
C TYR A 134 -11.98 -0.72 -9.68
N ILE A 135 -11.64 0.32 -8.93
CA ILE A 135 -12.57 1.39 -8.55
C ILE A 135 -12.20 2.67 -9.32
N GLN A 136 -13.14 3.16 -10.11
CA GLN A 136 -13.02 4.38 -10.89
C GLN A 136 -14.08 5.38 -10.44
N TYR A 137 -13.64 6.57 -9.96
CA TYR A 137 -14.52 7.64 -9.43
C TYR A 137 -15.45 7.16 -8.29
N GLY A 138 -14.98 6.23 -7.42
CA GLY A 138 -15.76 5.74 -6.29
C GLY A 138 -15.51 6.55 -5.02
N LYS A 139 -16.57 6.72 -4.19
CA LYS A 139 -16.44 7.33 -2.88
C LYS A 139 -17.03 6.44 -1.80
N HIS A 140 -16.41 6.45 -0.61
CA HIS A 140 -16.84 5.66 0.54
C HIS A 140 -17.02 4.17 0.26
N CYS A 141 -16.19 3.62 -0.64
CA CYS A 141 -16.23 2.20 -0.98
C CYS A 141 -15.35 1.39 -0.01
N ILE A 142 -15.76 0.16 0.23
CA ILE A 142 -15.08 -0.78 1.13
C ILE A 142 -14.67 -2.03 0.35
N ILE A 143 -13.37 -2.33 0.33
CA ILE A 143 -12.83 -3.57 -0.21
C ILE A 143 -12.23 -4.35 0.96
N ARG A 144 -12.85 -5.48 1.34
CA ARG A 144 -12.37 -6.18 2.53
C ARG A 144 -12.36 -7.71 2.42
N ASN A 145 -11.35 -8.32 3.07
CA ASN A 145 -11.23 -9.77 3.22
C ASN A 145 -11.25 -10.55 1.89
N ASN A 146 -10.76 -9.95 0.80
CA ASN A 146 -10.66 -10.62 -0.48
C ASN A 146 -9.29 -11.28 -0.64
N LYS A 147 -9.26 -12.37 -1.42
CA LYS A 147 -8.02 -13.01 -1.89
C LYS A 147 -7.89 -12.78 -3.38
N ILE A 148 -6.83 -12.12 -3.79
CA ILE A 148 -6.65 -11.65 -5.16
C ILE A 148 -5.31 -12.20 -5.65
N LYS A 149 -5.32 -13.01 -6.71
CA LYS A 149 -4.13 -13.67 -7.21
C LYS A 149 -4.05 -13.65 -8.73
N ALA A 150 -2.85 -13.38 -9.23
CA ALA A 150 -2.55 -13.47 -10.64
C ALA A 150 -1.31 -14.35 -10.88
N TYR A 151 -1.06 -14.74 -12.15
CA TYR A 151 -0.04 -15.69 -12.53
C TYR A 151 0.85 -15.23 -13.69
N GLY A 152 0.74 -14.00 -14.12
CA GLY A 152 1.57 -13.49 -15.22
C GLY A 152 3.01 -13.24 -14.76
N ILE A 153 3.91 -13.30 -15.73
CA ILE A 153 5.34 -13.09 -15.52
C ILE A 153 5.75 -11.72 -16.04
N GLU A 154 5.04 -11.19 -17.04
CA GLU A 154 5.35 -9.92 -17.69
C GLU A 154 4.37 -8.83 -17.28
N GLU A 155 4.88 -7.62 -17.08
CA GLU A 155 4.09 -6.45 -16.64
C GLU A 155 2.92 -6.12 -17.57
N GLN A 156 3.07 -6.38 -18.88
CA GLN A 156 2.06 -6.08 -19.89
C GLN A 156 0.87 -7.05 -19.89
N GLN A 157 1.06 -8.21 -19.30
CA GLN A 157 0.04 -9.28 -19.26
C GLN A 157 -0.85 -9.20 -18.02
N ILE A 158 -0.45 -8.39 -17.05
CA ILE A 158 -1.11 -8.27 -15.74
C ILE A 158 -1.29 -6.83 -15.36
N GLY A 159 -2.48 -6.48 -14.88
CA GLY A 159 -2.77 -5.23 -14.20
C GLY A 159 -2.54 -5.30 -12.69
N ASN A 160 -3.12 -4.37 -11.97
CA ASN A 160 -2.98 -4.27 -10.52
C ASN A 160 -4.02 -5.15 -9.80
N GLY A 161 -3.65 -5.60 -8.59
CA GLY A 161 -4.58 -6.41 -7.79
C GLY A 161 -5.80 -5.61 -7.35
N ILE A 162 -5.58 -4.48 -6.68
CA ILE A 162 -6.62 -3.48 -6.37
C ILE A 162 -6.15 -2.17 -6.98
N HIS A 163 -6.92 -1.63 -7.93
CA HIS A 163 -6.65 -0.37 -8.60
C HIS A 163 -7.73 0.63 -8.22
N CYS A 164 -7.34 1.79 -7.71
CA CYS A 164 -8.25 2.89 -7.39
C CYS A 164 -7.80 4.15 -8.12
N TRP A 165 -8.69 4.73 -8.93
CA TRP A 165 -8.42 5.89 -9.74
C TRP A 165 -9.44 6.99 -9.48
N LYS A 166 -8.95 8.22 -9.23
CA LYS A 166 -9.78 9.42 -8.96
C LYS A 166 -10.93 9.13 -7.98
N SER A 167 -10.58 8.54 -6.84
CA SER A 167 -11.53 8.07 -5.83
C SER A 167 -11.26 8.73 -4.48
N ASP A 168 -12.20 8.62 -3.54
CA ASP A 168 -12.14 9.33 -2.26
C ASP A 168 -12.71 8.50 -1.11
N SER A 169 -12.14 8.63 0.08
CA SER A 169 -12.64 8.00 1.31
C SER A 169 -12.83 6.48 1.21
N LEU A 170 -11.87 5.80 0.61
CA LEU A 170 -11.89 4.35 0.46
C LEU A 170 -11.38 3.64 1.72
N LEU A 171 -11.90 2.45 2.01
CA LEU A 171 -11.39 1.56 3.04
C LEU A 171 -10.98 0.22 2.43
N ILE A 172 -9.66 -0.01 2.34
CA ILE A 172 -9.07 -1.25 1.83
C ILE A 172 -8.53 -2.04 3.02
N ILE A 173 -9.21 -3.12 3.43
CA ILE A 173 -8.90 -3.76 4.70
C ILE A 173 -8.82 -5.29 4.61
N GLY A 174 -7.75 -5.88 5.16
CA GLY A 174 -7.64 -7.33 5.34
C GLY A 174 -7.56 -8.14 4.05
N ASN A 175 -7.23 -7.51 2.92
CA ASN A 175 -7.10 -8.22 1.65
C ASN A 175 -5.72 -8.88 1.53
N LYS A 176 -5.67 -9.98 0.78
CA LYS A 176 -4.42 -10.63 0.36
C LYS A 176 -4.28 -10.51 -1.14
N VAL A 177 -3.20 -9.88 -1.59
CA VAL A 177 -2.89 -9.66 -3.02
C VAL A 177 -1.55 -10.31 -3.36
N ASP A 178 -1.52 -11.13 -4.39
CA ASP A 178 -0.36 -11.94 -4.76
C ASP A 178 -0.19 -11.99 -6.28
N GLY A 179 1.03 -11.77 -6.76
CA GLY A 179 1.41 -12.01 -8.16
C GLY A 179 0.86 -11.03 -9.19
N HIS A 180 0.40 -9.87 -8.82
CA HIS A 180 -0.03 -8.80 -9.72
C HIS A 180 1.16 -7.90 -10.14
N ARG A 181 0.93 -6.97 -11.07
CA ARG A 181 1.92 -5.95 -11.42
C ARG A 181 2.22 -5.07 -10.20
N ASP A 182 1.21 -4.36 -9.71
CA ASP A 182 1.20 -3.71 -8.41
C ASP A 182 0.12 -4.37 -7.53
N GLY A 183 0.42 -4.62 -6.27
CA GLY A 183 -0.57 -5.24 -5.36
C GLY A 183 -1.78 -4.34 -5.16
N ILE A 184 -1.56 -3.12 -4.66
CA ILE A 184 -2.56 -2.07 -4.50
C ILE A 184 -2.02 -0.81 -5.20
N TYR A 185 -2.84 -0.14 -5.99
CA TYR A 185 -2.46 1.08 -6.71
C TYR A 185 -3.48 2.18 -6.51
N PHE A 186 -3.01 3.33 -6.03
CA PHE A 186 -3.79 4.55 -5.85
C PHE A 186 -3.29 5.63 -6.80
N GLU A 187 -4.17 6.19 -7.61
CA GLU A 187 -3.88 7.31 -8.47
C GLU A 187 -4.96 8.37 -8.36
N PHE A 188 -4.58 9.58 -7.95
CA PHE A 188 -5.51 10.67 -7.62
C PHE A 188 -6.57 10.26 -6.60
N VAL A 189 -6.16 9.53 -5.55
CA VAL A 189 -7.04 9.10 -4.46
C VAL A 189 -6.80 10.00 -3.24
N THR A 190 -7.83 10.26 -2.45
CA THR A 190 -7.72 11.11 -1.25
C THR A 190 -8.48 10.54 -0.06
N GLY A 191 -8.02 10.87 1.15
CA GLY A 191 -8.74 10.61 2.40
C GLY A 191 -9.02 9.14 2.69
N SER A 192 -8.20 8.23 2.17
CA SER A 192 -8.44 6.80 2.19
C SER A 192 -7.55 6.06 3.19
N THR A 193 -7.98 4.87 3.59
CA THR A 193 -7.25 4.04 4.55
C THR A 193 -7.01 2.64 3.99
N ILE A 194 -5.74 2.21 4.02
CA ILE A 194 -5.27 0.86 3.67
C ILE A 194 -4.82 0.19 4.95
N TRP A 195 -5.54 -0.84 5.42
CA TRP A 195 -5.32 -1.41 6.75
C TRP A 195 -5.27 -2.93 6.76
N ARG A 196 -4.24 -3.51 7.40
CA ARG A 196 -4.09 -4.96 7.58
C ARG A 196 -4.15 -5.77 6.28
N ASN A 197 -3.64 -5.23 5.18
CA ASN A 197 -3.52 -5.98 3.95
C ASN A 197 -2.16 -6.68 3.86
N ILE A 198 -2.10 -7.71 3.05
CA ILE A 198 -0.88 -8.43 2.70
C ILE A 198 -0.72 -8.36 1.19
N ALA A 199 0.37 -7.76 0.70
CA ALA A 199 0.70 -7.69 -0.71
C ALA A 199 2.08 -8.32 -0.93
N ASN A 200 2.08 -9.47 -1.60
CA ASN A 200 3.28 -10.29 -1.78
C ASN A 200 3.53 -10.62 -3.24
N ASN A 201 4.80 -10.89 -3.58
CA ASN A 201 5.20 -11.45 -4.88
C ASN A 201 4.72 -10.62 -6.08
N ASN A 202 4.47 -9.33 -5.91
CA ASN A 202 4.05 -8.49 -7.02
C ASN A 202 5.27 -8.08 -7.84
N ILE A 203 5.10 -7.95 -9.16
CA ILE A 203 6.19 -7.73 -10.11
C ILE A 203 6.90 -6.40 -9.81
N ARG A 204 6.13 -5.35 -9.53
CA ARG A 204 6.66 -4.03 -9.21
C ARG A 204 6.50 -3.71 -7.73
N TYR A 205 5.35 -3.22 -7.32
CA TYR A 205 5.13 -2.69 -5.98
C TYR A 205 4.08 -3.48 -5.20
N GLY A 206 4.31 -3.67 -3.91
CA GLY A 206 3.26 -4.14 -3.01
C GLY A 206 2.13 -3.12 -2.88
N LEU A 207 2.49 -1.83 -2.76
CA LEU A 207 1.57 -0.69 -2.77
C LEU A 207 2.21 0.48 -3.53
N HIS A 208 1.43 1.16 -4.37
CA HIS A 208 1.87 2.30 -5.13
C HIS A 208 0.89 3.47 -4.99
N PHE A 209 1.37 4.61 -4.51
CA PHE A 209 0.66 5.89 -4.49
C PHE A 209 1.19 6.81 -5.57
N MET A 210 0.28 7.41 -6.33
CA MET A 210 0.59 8.40 -7.35
C MET A 210 -0.39 9.57 -7.24
N PHE A 211 0.10 10.78 -6.96
CA PHE A 211 -0.73 11.97 -6.78
C PHE A 211 -1.90 11.80 -5.79
N SER A 212 -1.69 11.01 -4.72
CA SER A 212 -2.73 10.61 -3.76
C SER A 212 -2.40 11.19 -2.38
N ASN A 213 -3.30 12.01 -1.84
CA ASN A 213 -3.04 12.83 -0.66
C ASN A 213 -3.94 12.46 0.52
N ASP A 214 -3.52 12.83 1.72
CA ASP A 214 -4.32 12.68 2.94
C ASP A 214 -4.70 11.22 3.25
N ASP A 215 -3.90 10.28 2.77
CA ASP A 215 -4.13 8.84 2.90
C ASP A 215 -3.34 8.25 4.06
N ALA A 216 -3.79 7.09 4.53
CA ALA A 216 -3.08 6.31 5.55
C ALA A 216 -2.95 4.84 5.16
N TYR A 217 -1.76 4.25 5.38
CA TYR A 217 -1.60 2.80 5.34
C TYR A 217 -0.98 2.30 6.63
N ILE A 218 -1.68 1.34 7.25
CA ILE A 218 -1.47 0.98 8.65
C ILE A 218 -1.47 -0.54 8.82
N CYS A 219 -0.49 -1.09 9.52
CA CYS A 219 -0.39 -2.52 9.84
C CYS A 219 -0.45 -3.45 8.62
N ASN A 220 0.08 -3.03 7.46
CA ASN A 220 0.14 -3.87 6.28
C ASN A 220 1.47 -4.62 6.20
N VAL A 221 1.48 -5.71 5.43
CA VAL A 221 2.68 -6.49 5.11
C VAL A 221 2.97 -6.39 3.61
N PHE A 222 4.20 -5.96 3.27
CA PHE A 222 4.70 -5.85 1.91
C PHE A 222 5.95 -6.70 1.78
N LYS A 223 5.81 -7.90 1.21
CA LYS A 223 6.87 -8.90 1.22
C LYS A 223 7.18 -9.43 -0.18
N ASN A 224 8.48 -9.59 -0.48
CA ASN A 224 8.96 -10.21 -1.72
C ASN A 224 8.33 -9.58 -2.97
N ASN A 225 8.25 -8.25 -3.02
CA ASN A 225 7.83 -7.50 -4.20
C ASN A 225 9.08 -6.93 -4.91
N GLY A 226 8.94 -6.46 -6.14
CA GLY A 226 9.99 -5.68 -6.78
C GLY A 226 10.41 -4.49 -5.93
N ALA A 227 9.45 -3.78 -5.32
CA ALA A 227 9.66 -2.93 -4.15
C ALA A 227 8.43 -3.04 -3.22
N GLY A 228 8.63 -2.83 -1.92
CA GLY A 228 7.53 -2.93 -0.95
C GLY A 228 6.45 -1.91 -1.21
N VAL A 229 6.80 -0.62 -1.10
CA VAL A 229 5.88 0.51 -1.34
C VAL A 229 6.61 1.62 -2.09
N ALA A 230 5.90 2.25 -3.02
CA ALA A 230 6.29 3.51 -3.66
C ALA A 230 5.24 4.58 -3.39
N VAL A 231 5.68 5.74 -2.88
CA VAL A 231 4.84 6.93 -2.62
C VAL A 231 5.41 8.07 -3.42
N MET A 232 4.66 8.57 -4.40
CA MET A 232 5.17 9.55 -5.36
C MET A 232 4.21 10.72 -5.53
N PHE A 233 4.77 11.95 -5.54
CA PHE A 233 4.04 13.20 -5.80
C PHE A 233 2.83 13.40 -4.89
N THR A 234 3.02 13.15 -3.57
CA THR A 234 1.95 13.17 -2.58
C THR A 234 2.30 14.02 -1.36
N LYS A 235 1.31 14.33 -0.55
CA LYS A 235 1.47 14.99 0.75
C LYS A 235 0.54 14.39 1.79
N ASN A 236 0.90 14.61 3.08
CA ASN A 236 0.11 14.21 4.25
C ASN A 236 -0.25 12.72 4.27
N VAL A 237 0.74 11.85 3.97
CA VAL A 237 0.56 10.39 4.04
C VAL A 237 1.03 9.87 5.39
N LYS A 238 0.23 9.02 6.02
CA LYS A 238 0.50 8.38 7.31
C LYS A 238 0.85 6.92 7.11
N MET A 239 2.09 6.54 7.45
CA MET A 239 2.70 5.23 7.23
C MET A 239 3.00 4.61 8.59
N TYR A 240 2.05 3.83 9.16
CA TYR A 240 2.14 3.39 10.55
C TYR A 240 2.18 1.88 10.69
N ASN A 241 3.14 1.37 11.48
CA ASN A 241 3.22 -0.02 11.92
C ASN A 241 3.17 -1.05 10.77
N ASN A 242 3.72 -0.71 9.60
CA ASN A 242 3.78 -1.62 8.46
C ASN A 242 5.06 -2.46 8.52
N TYR A 243 5.03 -3.62 7.87
CA TYR A 243 6.15 -4.54 7.76
C TYR A 243 6.59 -4.67 6.29
N PHE A 244 7.84 -4.30 6.01
CA PHE A 244 8.47 -4.35 4.69
C PHE A 244 9.62 -5.35 4.73
N SER A 245 9.50 -6.45 4.00
CA SER A 245 10.55 -7.47 4.07
C SER A 245 10.83 -8.16 2.74
N GLU A 246 12.08 -8.59 2.61
CA GLU A 246 12.54 -9.41 1.49
C GLU A 246 12.27 -8.78 0.11
N ASN A 247 12.24 -7.45 0.01
CA ASN A 247 12.15 -6.75 -1.27
C ASN A 247 13.58 -6.57 -1.80
N TRP A 248 14.02 -7.47 -2.69
CA TRP A 248 15.37 -7.55 -3.23
C TRP A 248 15.43 -7.34 -4.73
N GLY A 249 16.47 -6.66 -5.20
CA GLY A 249 16.76 -6.40 -6.61
C GLY A 249 17.57 -5.13 -6.80
N ASP A 250 17.97 -4.82 -8.02
CA ASP A 250 18.84 -3.66 -8.34
C ASP A 250 18.18 -2.32 -7.96
N ALA A 251 16.86 -2.23 -8.11
CA ALA A 251 16.06 -1.06 -7.74
C ALA A 251 14.97 -1.41 -6.71
N ALA A 252 15.28 -2.31 -5.77
CA ALA A 252 14.33 -2.75 -4.76
C ALA A 252 14.46 -1.95 -3.46
N TYR A 253 13.32 -1.54 -2.95
CA TYR A 253 13.20 -0.74 -1.74
C TYR A 253 12.12 -1.35 -0.83
N GLY A 254 12.31 -1.30 0.47
CA GLY A 254 11.21 -1.46 1.40
C GLY A 254 10.17 -0.35 1.18
N LEU A 255 10.65 0.91 1.22
CA LEU A 255 9.84 2.09 1.01
C LEU A 255 10.59 3.08 0.10
N LEU A 256 9.99 3.44 -1.03
CA LEU A 256 10.44 4.48 -1.94
C LEU A 256 9.58 5.73 -1.78
N LEU A 257 10.19 6.87 -1.48
CA LEU A 257 9.55 8.17 -1.36
C LEU A 257 10.12 9.12 -2.41
N LYS A 258 9.27 9.63 -3.30
CA LYS A 258 9.67 10.56 -4.34
C LYS A 258 8.74 11.77 -4.40
N GLU A 259 9.31 12.98 -4.23
CA GLU A 259 8.56 14.25 -4.28
C GLU A 259 7.35 14.24 -3.32
N ILE A 260 7.59 13.90 -2.04
CA ILE A 260 6.55 13.90 -1.02
C ILE A 260 6.86 14.88 0.12
N SER A 261 5.80 15.37 0.77
CA SER A 261 5.93 16.29 1.89
C SER A 261 4.96 16.00 3.04
N ASP A 262 5.24 16.59 4.20
CA ASP A 262 4.32 16.66 5.34
C ASP A 262 3.79 15.29 5.79
N SER A 263 4.64 14.25 5.77
CA SER A 263 4.21 12.87 5.95
C SER A 263 4.93 12.18 7.13
N TYR A 264 4.38 11.07 7.58
CA TYR A 264 4.81 10.38 8.80
C TYR A 264 5.14 8.91 8.53
N ILE A 265 6.33 8.47 8.97
CA ILE A 265 6.81 7.09 8.91
C ILE A 265 7.07 6.64 10.34
N ILE A 266 6.10 6.00 10.99
CA ILE A 266 6.18 5.74 12.43
C ILE A 266 5.91 4.27 12.75
N GLY A 267 6.80 3.66 13.55
CA GLY A 267 6.61 2.31 14.07
C GLY A 267 6.72 1.20 13.01
N ASN A 268 7.30 1.48 11.85
CA ASN A 268 7.41 0.50 10.79
C ASN A 268 8.65 -0.39 10.96
N HIS A 269 8.58 -1.59 10.38
CA HIS A 269 9.69 -2.53 10.32
C HIS A 269 10.18 -2.71 8.90
N PHE A 270 11.47 -2.46 8.67
CA PHE A 270 12.16 -2.64 7.39
C PHE A 270 13.23 -3.71 7.59
N GLU A 271 13.00 -4.92 7.10
CA GLU A 271 13.88 -6.05 7.35
C GLU A 271 14.22 -6.79 6.07
N ASN A 272 15.51 -7.08 5.87
CA ASN A 272 16.00 -7.85 4.70
C ASN A 272 15.58 -7.25 3.34
N ASN A 273 15.70 -5.94 3.15
CA ASN A 273 15.49 -5.30 1.84
C ASN A 273 16.83 -4.88 1.24
N THR A 274 16.90 -4.67 -0.09
CA THR A 274 18.09 -4.04 -0.68
C THR A 274 18.31 -2.65 -0.08
N THR A 275 17.26 -1.83 -0.04
CA THR A 275 17.25 -0.54 0.66
C THR A 275 16.02 -0.49 1.56
N GLY A 276 16.19 -0.21 2.85
CA GLY A 276 15.06 -0.07 3.77
C GLY A 276 14.15 1.10 3.35
N ILE A 277 14.68 2.32 3.36
CA ILE A 277 13.96 3.53 2.96
C ILE A 277 14.81 4.33 1.96
N PHE A 278 14.22 4.69 0.82
CA PHE A 278 14.80 5.58 -0.17
C PHE A 278 13.99 6.89 -0.23
N MET A 279 14.69 8.03 -0.15
CA MET A 279 14.09 9.36 -0.12
C MET A 279 14.71 10.26 -1.20
N GLU A 280 13.86 10.79 -2.08
CA GLU A 280 14.22 11.74 -3.16
C GLU A 280 13.22 12.88 -3.21
N GLY A 281 13.68 14.14 -3.15
CA GLY A 281 12.78 15.30 -3.20
C GLY A 281 11.78 15.40 -2.04
N THR A 282 12.11 14.81 -0.89
CA THR A 282 11.20 14.79 0.26
C THR A 282 11.44 15.99 1.17
N SER A 283 10.34 16.49 1.77
CA SER A 283 10.44 17.58 2.75
C SER A 283 9.43 17.40 3.91
N ARG A 284 9.87 17.80 5.10
CA ARG A 284 9.06 17.77 6.34
C ARG A 284 8.48 16.38 6.65
N ILE A 285 9.29 15.33 6.40
CA ILE A 285 8.96 13.95 6.78
C ILE A 285 9.42 13.72 8.22
N ILE A 286 8.58 13.07 9.00
CA ILE A 286 8.95 12.59 10.34
C ILE A 286 9.07 11.06 10.30
N ALA A 287 10.31 10.56 10.39
CA ALA A 287 10.61 9.14 10.53
C ALA A 287 10.96 8.85 12.00
N GLU A 288 10.04 8.19 12.72
CA GLU A 288 10.18 7.98 14.16
C GLU A 288 9.84 6.54 14.58
N LYS A 289 10.60 5.99 15.53
CA LYS A 289 10.35 4.66 16.12
C LYS A 289 10.25 3.53 15.09
N ASN A 290 11.03 3.60 14.03
CA ASN A 290 11.11 2.53 13.05
C ASN A 290 12.25 1.56 13.39
N SER A 291 12.04 0.27 13.12
CA SER A 291 13.07 -0.75 13.14
C SER A 291 13.61 -0.97 11.73
N ILE A 292 14.87 -0.62 11.50
CA ILE A 292 15.55 -0.69 10.21
C ILE A 292 16.69 -1.70 10.36
N LYS A 293 16.45 -2.96 9.93
CA LYS A 293 17.28 -4.07 10.31
C LYS A 293 17.67 -4.95 9.11
N GLN A 294 18.95 -5.35 9.07
CA GLN A 294 19.46 -6.33 8.09
C GLN A 294 19.21 -5.95 6.63
N ASN A 295 19.17 -4.66 6.30
CA ASN A 295 19.07 -4.18 4.95
C ASN A 295 20.45 -4.00 4.32
N GLY A 296 20.55 -4.02 3.00
CA GLY A 296 21.77 -3.59 2.32
C GLY A 296 22.09 -2.14 2.67
N TRP A 297 21.12 -1.26 2.48
CA TRP A 297 21.12 0.13 2.89
C TRP A 297 19.99 0.37 3.87
N GLY A 298 20.27 0.91 5.05
CA GLY A 298 19.21 1.29 6.01
C GLY A 298 18.33 2.40 5.44
N MET A 299 18.93 3.56 5.15
CA MET A 299 18.27 4.67 4.45
C MET A 299 19.20 5.28 3.39
N LYS A 300 18.63 5.57 2.22
CA LYS A 300 19.26 6.42 1.20
C LYS A 300 18.51 7.74 1.16
N ILE A 301 19.21 8.84 1.46
CA ILE A 301 18.64 10.19 1.51
C ILE A 301 19.34 11.03 0.45
N GLN A 302 18.66 11.36 -0.64
CA GLN A 302 19.23 12.14 -1.71
C GLN A 302 19.41 13.61 -1.31
N ALA A 303 20.33 14.32 -1.94
CA ALA A 303 20.65 15.73 -1.65
C ALA A 303 19.46 16.69 -1.84
N SER A 304 18.44 16.29 -2.58
CA SER A 304 17.20 17.05 -2.78
C SER A 304 16.24 17.00 -1.56
N CYS A 305 16.57 16.22 -0.52
CA CYS A 305 15.73 16.08 0.67
C CYS A 305 16.06 17.17 1.70
N MET A 306 15.04 17.85 2.25
CA MET A 306 15.23 18.93 3.24
C MET A 306 14.18 18.89 4.35
N ASP A 307 14.54 19.43 5.50
CA ASP A 307 13.65 19.60 6.66
C ASP A 307 13.00 18.30 7.16
N ASN A 308 13.63 17.14 6.88
CA ASN A 308 13.17 15.86 7.39
C ASN A 308 13.77 15.59 8.78
N THR A 309 13.00 14.95 9.65
CA THR A 309 13.41 14.58 11.01
C THR A 309 13.44 13.05 11.14
N ILE A 310 14.62 12.51 11.37
CA ILE A 310 14.89 11.08 11.58
C ILE A 310 15.26 10.88 13.04
N LYS A 311 14.32 10.40 13.86
CA LYS A 311 14.55 10.31 15.30
C LYS A 311 14.02 9.03 15.93
N LYS A 312 14.69 8.58 16.99
CA LYS A 312 14.28 7.42 17.78
C LYS A 312 14.05 6.15 16.96
N ASN A 313 14.84 5.95 15.92
CA ASN A 313 14.82 4.74 15.11
C ASN A 313 15.92 3.78 15.56
N ASN A 314 15.74 2.49 15.34
CA ASN A 314 16.77 1.50 15.51
C ASN A 314 17.40 1.12 14.17
N PHE A 315 18.71 1.35 14.00
CA PHE A 315 19.50 0.87 12.87
C PHE A 315 20.35 -0.30 13.34
N ILE A 316 20.04 -1.51 12.84
CA ILE A 316 20.65 -2.75 13.34
C ILE A 316 21.08 -3.65 12.19
N ALA A 317 22.34 -4.03 12.18
CA ALA A 317 22.92 -4.99 11.23
C ALA A 317 22.72 -4.66 9.75
N ASN A 318 22.54 -3.38 9.40
CA ASN A 318 22.54 -2.95 8.02
C ASN A 318 23.97 -2.93 7.46
N THR A 319 24.17 -3.22 6.18
CA THR A 319 25.50 -3.10 5.57
C THR A 319 25.96 -1.64 5.66
N PHE A 320 25.13 -0.71 5.21
CA PHE A 320 25.29 0.72 5.40
C PHE A 320 24.03 1.29 6.07
N ASP A 321 24.22 2.11 7.11
CA ASP A 321 23.09 2.71 7.81
C ASP A 321 22.48 3.86 7.01
N ILE A 322 23.33 4.80 6.56
CA ILE A 322 22.92 5.95 5.74
C ILE A 322 23.76 6.01 4.47
N SER A 323 23.14 6.48 3.38
CA SER A 323 23.81 6.88 2.13
C SER A 323 23.19 8.16 1.58
N THR A 324 24.00 8.91 0.81
CA THR A 324 23.58 10.11 0.10
C THR A 324 24.38 10.30 -1.18
N ASN A 325 23.81 10.98 -2.16
CA ASN A 325 24.48 11.37 -3.41
C ASN A 325 25.07 12.78 -3.38
N GLY A 326 24.94 13.51 -2.26
CA GLY A 326 25.41 14.89 -2.12
C GLY A 326 26.11 15.19 -0.81
N THR A 327 26.61 16.42 -0.70
CA THR A 327 27.36 16.90 0.48
C THR A 327 26.50 17.77 1.40
N LEU A 328 25.41 18.36 0.89
CA LEU A 328 24.55 19.23 1.69
C LEU A 328 23.46 18.37 2.35
N VAL A 329 23.30 18.53 3.67
CA VAL A 329 22.29 17.84 4.45
C VAL A 329 21.48 18.86 5.23
N LEU A 330 20.22 18.95 4.86
CA LEU A 330 19.23 19.82 5.53
C LEU A 330 18.22 18.96 6.32
N ASN A 331 18.69 17.86 6.88
CA ASN A 331 17.86 16.91 7.63
C ASN A 331 18.41 16.73 9.04
N THR A 332 17.56 16.42 10.00
CA THR A 332 17.93 16.26 11.41
C THR A 332 17.90 14.79 11.80
N PHE A 333 18.99 14.35 12.45
CA PHE A 333 19.08 13.05 13.12
C PHE A 333 19.15 13.28 14.63
N ASP A 334 18.32 12.56 15.40
CA ASP A 334 18.26 12.79 16.84
C ASP A 334 17.80 11.54 17.59
N ASN A 335 18.50 11.16 18.63
CA ASN A 335 18.12 10.04 19.50
C ASN A 335 17.91 8.71 18.77
N ASN A 336 18.64 8.41 17.68
CA ASN A 336 18.57 7.11 17.05
C ASN A 336 19.54 6.13 17.71
N TYR A 337 19.18 4.85 17.69
CA TYR A 337 20.09 3.76 18.05
C TYR A 337 20.83 3.28 16.78
N TRP A 338 22.15 3.21 16.89
CA TRP A 338 23.05 2.74 15.86
C TRP A 338 23.88 1.60 16.43
N ASP A 339 23.78 0.40 15.92
CA ASP A 339 24.50 -0.76 16.44
C ASP A 339 26.02 -0.67 16.24
N LYS A 340 26.47 0.23 15.35
CA LYS A 340 27.90 0.55 15.08
C LYS A 340 28.44 1.69 15.95
N TYR A 341 27.62 2.28 16.80
CA TYR A 341 28.05 3.34 17.72
C TYR A 341 28.95 2.76 18.84
N GLU A 342 30.15 3.28 18.95
CA GLU A 342 31.18 2.87 19.92
C GLU A 342 31.47 3.96 20.99
N GLY A 343 30.57 4.92 21.18
CA GLY A 343 30.71 5.96 22.19
C GLY A 343 30.43 5.48 23.62
N TYR A 344 30.49 6.41 24.54
CA TYR A 344 30.28 6.16 25.98
C TYR A 344 29.19 7.09 26.54
N ASP A 345 28.70 6.76 27.73
CA ASP A 345 27.68 7.48 28.49
C ASP A 345 28.18 7.62 29.93
N LEU A 346 28.82 8.76 30.25
CA LEU A 346 29.43 9.02 31.56
C LEU A 346 28.38 9.44 32.59
N ASN A 347 27.36 10.14 32.17
CA ASN A 347 26.31 10.64 33.04
C ASN A 347 25.20 9.62 33.30
N LYS A 348 25.18 8.48 32.56
CA LYS A 348 24.25 7.35 32.67
C LYS A 348 22.80 7.70 32.34
N ASP A 349 22.59 8.61 31.43
CA ASP A 349 21.25 9.00 30.93
C ASP A 349 20.76 8.15 29.74
N LYS A 350 21.58 7.18 29.29
CA LYS A 350 21.38 6.27 28.15
C LYS A 350 21.55 6.94 26.79
N ILE A 351 22.06 8.15 26.75
CA ILE A 351 22.45 8.89 25.55
C ILE A 351 23.98 8.89 25.49
N GLY A 352 24.54 8.69 24.33
CA GLY A 352 25.98 8.76 24.15
C GLY A 352 26.50 10.20 24.22
N ASP A 353 27.60 10.40 24.95
CA ASP A 353 28.23 11.71 25.12
C ASP A 353 29.00 12.19 23.88
N LEU A 354 29.26 11.29 22.94
CA LEU A 354 29.91 11.61 21.66
C LEU A 354 28.91 11.56 20.52
N PRO A 355 28.91 12.54 19.62
CA PRO A 355 28.10 12.50 18.40
C PRO A 355 28.48 11.27 17.54
N TYR A 356 27.50 10.77 16.79
CA TYR A 356 27.69 9.70 15.82
C TYR A 356 27.50 10.19 14.38
N HIS A 357 28.38 9.76 13.49
CA HIS A 357 28.32 10.01 12.06
C HIS A 357 27.91 8.72 11.33
N PRO A 358 26.62 8.57 10.94
CA PRO A 358 26.12 7.33 10.34
C PRO A 358 26.50 7.14 8.87
N LEU A 359 27.06 8.16 8.23
CA LEU A 359 27.51 8.10 6.84
C LEU A 359 29.00 7.65 6.81
N SER A 360 29.31 6.52 6.19
CA SER A 360 30.69 6.08 6.01
C SER A 360 31.29 6.55 4.69
N LEU A 361 32.59 6.83 4.68
CA LEU A 361 33.31 7.20 3.47
C LEU A 361 33.20 6.13 2.38
N PHE A 362 33.24 4.86 2.76
CA PHE A 362 33.06 3.76 1.81
C PHE A 362 31.65 3.75 1.21
N SER A 363 30.60 4.08 1.97
CA SER A 363 29.25 4.20 1.44
C SER A 363 29.14 5.29 0.36
N VAL A 364 29.81 6.41 0.54
CA VAL A 364 29.88 7.50 -0.47
C VAL A 364 30.61 7.05 -1.74
N ILE A 365 31.71 6.29 -1.58
CA ILE A 365 32.42 5.72 -2.72
C ILE A 365 31.55 4.75 -3.52
N VAL A 366 30.86 3.86 -2.84
CA VAL A 366 29.95 2.87 -3.48
C VAL A 366 28.78 3.56 -4.18
N GLU A 367 28.21 4.62 -3.60
CA GLU A 367 27.12 5.37 -4.23
C GLU A 367 27.53 6.02 -5.56
N LYS A 368 28.78 6.55 -5.61
CA LYS A 368 29.34 7.14 -6.83
C LYS A 368 29.87 6.10 -7.83
N ASN A 369 30.32 4.98 -7.34
CA ASN A 369 30.94 3.91 -8.12
C ASN A 369 30.49 2.55 -7.60
N PRO A 370 29.30 2.05 -8.01
CA PRO A 370 28.73 0.80 -7.50
C PRO A 370 29.65 -0.44 -7.59
N PRO A 371 30.53 -0.59 -8.61
CA PRO A 371 31.50 -1.68 -8.64
C PRO A 371 32.48 -1.70 -7.45
N ALA A 372 32.69 -0.57 -6.75
CA ALA A 372 33.51 -0.53 -5.54
C ALA A 372 32.97 -1.48 -4.43
N MET A 373 31.70 -1.88 -4.51
CA MET A 373 31.11 -2.87 -3.59
C MET A 373 31.87 -4.20 -3.58
N LEU A 374 32.58 -4.55 -4.65
CA LEU A 374 33.45 -5.73 -4.67
C LEU A 374 34.58 -5.68 -3.64
N LEU A 375 34.96 -4.49 -3.18
CA LEU A 375 35.96 -4.30 -2.13
C LEU A 375 35.40 -4.43 -0.71
N PHE A 376 34.09 -4.61 -0.56
CA PHE A 376 33.46 -4.74 0.75
C PHE A 376 34.13 -5.85 1.59
N ARG A 377 34.43 -5.55 2.86
CA ARG A 377 35.20 -6.42 3.78
C ARG A 377 36.66 -6.64 3.37
N SER A 378 37.22 -5.89 2.42
CA SER A 378 38.65 -5.93 2.14
C SER A 378 39.46 -5.19 3.21
N PHE A 379 40.77 -5.46 3.25
CA PHE A 379 41.69 -4.72 4.10
C PHE A 379 41.67 -3.19 3.79
N MET A 380 41.46 -2.83 2.52
CA MET A 380 41.38 -1.44 2.11
C MET A 380 40.18 -0.74 2.76
N VAL A 381 39.02 -1.35 2.79
CA VAL A 381 37.81 -0.78 3.44
C VAL A 381 38.04 -0.67 4.95
N THR A 382 38.62 -1.67 5.58
CA THR A 382 38.99 -1.60 7.01
C THR A 382 39.96 -0.43 7.31
N LEU A 383 40.90 -0.17 6.39
CA LEU A 383 41.82 0.95 6.52
C LEU A 383 41.09 2.30 6.34
N LEU A 384 40.16 2.40 5.38
CA LEU A 384 39.31 3.58 5.19
C LEU A 384 38.47 3.89 6.43
N ASP A 385 37.80 2.88 7.00
CA ASP A 385 36.98 3.03 8.22
C ASP A 385 37.83 3.52 9.41
N LYS A 386 39.08 3.01 9.57
CA LYS A 386 40.00 3.48 10.60
C LYS A 386 40.50 4.91 10.34
N SER A 387 40.76 5.25 9.10
CA SER A 387 41.17 6.59 8.72
C SER A 387 40.09 7.64 8.97
N GLU A 388 38.84 7.28 8.70
CA GLU A 388 37.67 8.11 8.97
C GLU A 388 37.51 8.39 10.47
N LYS A 389 37.71 7.40 11.33
CA LYS A 389 37.68 7.58 12.79
C LYS A 389 38.78 8.53 13.29
N ILE A 390 39.92 8.63 12.59
CA ILE A 390 41.05 9.51 12.95
C ILE A 390 40.85 10.91 12.36
N ILE A 391 40.28 11.00 11.15
CA ILE A 391 40.08 12.24 10.41
C ILE A 391 38.61 12.35 9.99
N PRO A 392 37.73 12.77 10.91
CA PRO A 392 36.25 12.84 10.65
C PRO A 392 35.89 13.75 9.47
N SER A 393 36.72 14.73 9.13
CA SER A 393 36.50 15.62 7.99
C SER A 393 36.59 14.95 6.60
N LEU A 394 36.91 13.67 6.53
CA LEU A 394 36.82 12.89 5.28
C LEU A 394 35.38 12.58 4.85
N THR A 395 34.43 12.63 5.77
CA THR A 395 32.99 12.52 5.51
C THR A 395 32.30 13.87 5.66
N PRO A 396 31.15 14.09 4.97
CA PRO A 396 30.37 15.30 5.16
C PRO A 396 29.94 15.47 6.63
N ASP A 397 30.39 16.57 7.28
CA ASP A 397 30.15 16.83 8.70
C ASP A 397 28.67 17.00 9.08
N ASN A 398 27.79 17.09 8.09
CA ASN A 398 26.36 17.42 8.30
C ASN A 398 25.45 16.21 8.58
N PHE A 399 25.95 14.97 8.40
CA PHE A 399 25.23 13.75 8.80
C PHE A 399 25.66 13.38 10.23
N ILE A 400 25.01 13.99 11.21
CA ILE A 400 25.38 13.83 12.61
C ILE A 400 24.14 13.59 13.47
N ASP A 401 24.18 12.59 14.33
CA ASP A 401 23.29 12.40 15.45
C ASP A 401 24.04 12.83 16.72
N ASN A 402 23.63 13.95 17.29
CA ASN A 402 24.29 14.51 18.48
C ASN A 402 23.90 13.79 19.77
N SER A 403 22.88 12.96 19.75
CA SER A 403 22.31 12.31 20.92
C SER A 403 22.04 10.82 20.65
N PRO A 404 23.04 10.04 20.18
CA PRO A 404 22.82 8.63 19.83
C PRO A 404 22.46 7.81 21.06
N LEU A 405 21.51 6.87 20.92
CA LEU A 405 21.09 6.02 22.03
C LEU A 405 22.09 4.91 22.27
N MET A 406 22.39 4.64 23.56
CA MET A 406 23.27 3.54 23.99
C MET A 406 22.63 2.16 23.91
N ARG A 407 21.31 2.07 23.79
CA ARG A 407 20.56 0.83 23.70
C ARG A 407 19.40 0.94 22.73
N PRO A 408 19.03 -0.15 22.02
CA PRO A 408 17.89 -0.13 21.12
C PRO A 408 16.59 0.14 21.89
N LEU A 409 15.69 0.84 21.23
CA LEU A 409 14.31 1.02 21.70
C LEU A 409 13.53 -0.30 21.57
N LEU A 410 12.64 -0.55 22.50
CA LEU A 410 11.65 -1.61 22.35
C LEU A 410 10.55 -1.13 21.39
N LEU A 411 10.59 -1.64 20.17
CA LEU A 411 9.70 -1.27 19.06
C LEU A 411 8.86 -2.47 18.60
#